data_1839578cfdfb6b73a81c69d0b55e5d10
#
_entry.id   1839578cfdfb6b73a81c69d0b55e5d10
#
_cell.length_a   1.000
_cell.length_b   1.000
_cell.length_c   1.000
_cell.angle_alpha   90.00
_cell.angle_beta   90.00
_cell.angle_gamma   90.00
#
_symmetry.space_group_name_H-M   'P 1'
#
loop_
_entity.id
_entity.type
_entity.pdbx_description
1 polymer ?
#
loop_
_entity_poly.entity_id
_entity_poly.type
_entity_poly.pdbx_seq_one_letter_code
_entity_poly.pdbx_strand_id
1 'polypeptide(L)'
;MAKIRKQHMAINWHEIIMSDDSVPSVEATLKEKASLVGRFGIMMLSVGTGAWRVRNSMNSISRSLGISCSADIGLLSITWTCVEGDDTYTQSFSLPTSGVNTDKLNELELFMKDFPSLAEVFSVNQFHEALDQIQNKPANYTAVSRVLPPQLLAERLPFFSAAELLR
;
A
#
# COMPACT_ATOMS: atom_id res chain seq x y z
N MET A 1 2.08 -25.06 -17.00
CA MET A 1 1.06 -24.63 -16.03
C MET A 1 1.07 -23.12 -15.97
N ALA A 2 0.02 -22.45 -16.43
CA ALA A 2 -0.11 -21.00 -16.31
C ALA A 2 -0.21 -20.64 -14.83
N LYS A 3 0.73 -19.80 -14.34
CA LYS A 3 0.70 -19.29 -12.98
C LYS A 3 -0.53 -18.39 -12.88
N ILE A 4 -1.58 -18.84 -12.17
CA ILE A 4 -2.78 -18.04 -11.93
C ILE A 4 -2.30 -16.77 -11.20
N ARG A 5 -2.26 -15.65 -11.91
CA ARG A 5 -1.96 -14.34 -11.30
C ARG A 5 -3.07 -14.05 -10.28
N LYS A 6 -2.68 -13.74 -9.08
CA LYS A 6 -3.64 -13.28 -8.06
C LYS A 6 -4.37 -12.07 -8.62
N GLN A 7 -5.68 -12.02 -8.51
CA GLN A 7 -6.53 -11.07 -9.25
C GLN A 7 -6.18 -9.59 -8.98
N HIS A 8 -5.74 -9.25 -7.76
CA HIS A 8 -5.26 -7.90 -7.40
C HIS A 8 -3.88 -7.54 -7.99
N MET A 9 -3.11 -8.55 -8.41
CA MET A 9 -1.85 -8.37 -9.13
C MET A 9 -2.07 -8.24 -10.66
N ALA A 10 -3.31 -8.34 -11.12
CA ALA A 10 -3.67 -8.17 -12.53
C ALA A 10 -3.93 -6.71 -12.91
N ILE A 11 -4.08 -5.80 -11.91
CA ILE A 11 -4.14 -4.37 -12.19
C ILE A 11 -2.72 -3.92 -12.51
N ASN A 12 -2.54 -3.40 -13.71
CA ASN A 12 -1.31 -2.71 -14.06
C ASN A 12 -1.44 -1.26 -13.59
N TRP A 13 -1.03 -1.00 -12.35
CA TRP A 13 -1.16 0.31 -11.72
C TRP A 13 -0.43 1.40 -12.52
N HIS A 14 0.70 1.07 -13.10
CA HIS A 14 1.49 2.00 -13.92
C HIS A 14 0.83 2.37 -15.25
N GLU A 15 -0.09 1.56 -15.77
CA GLU A 15 -0.89 1.93 -16.97
C GLU A 15 -2.00 2.96 -16.67
N ILE A 16 -2.31 3.19 -15.40
CA ILE A 16 -3.29 4.20 -14.99
C ILE A 16 -2.65 5.59 -14.96
N ILE A 17 -1.33 5.65 -14.79
CA ILE A 17 -0.56 6.87 -14.67
C ILE A 17 -0.46 7.52 -16.04
N MET A 18 -0.88 8.77 -16.13
CA MET A 18 -0.81 9.60 -17.34
C MET A 18 0.05 10.84 -17.10
N SER A 19 0.25 11.22 -15.84
CA SER A 19 1.06 12.36 -15.45
C SER A 19 2.55 12.06 -15.56
N ASP A 20 3.33 13.09 -15.89
CA ASP A 20 4.80 13.02 -15.88
C ASP A 20 5.31 12.90 -14.44
N ASP A 21 6.47 12.27 -14.25
CA ASP A 21 7.15 12.13 -12.95
C ASP A 21 7.55 13.48 -12.31
N SER A 22 7.52 14.56 -13.07
CA SER A 22 7.72 15.92 -12.57
C SER A 22 6.50 16.53 -11.87
N VAL A 23 5.31 15.91 -12.03
CA VAL A 23 4.06 16.41 -11.44
C VAL A 23 3.88 15.81 -10.04
N PRO A 24 3.78 16.63 -8.99
CA PRO A 24 3.49 16.16 -7.63
C PRO A 24 2.14 15.42 -7.57
N SER A 25 2.04 14.44 -6.69
CA SER A 25 0.82 13.63 -6.60
C SER A 25 -0.43 14.41 -6.21
N VAL A 26 -0.27 15.54 -5.53
CA VAL A 26 -1.39 16.46 -5.18
C VAL A 26 -1.96 17.17 -6.41
N GLU A 27 -1.20 17.29 -7.49
CA GLU A 27 -1.62 17.92 -8.76
C GLU A 27 -2.03 16.91 -9.82
N ALA A 28 -1.88 15.61 -9.54
CA ALA A 28 -2.26 14.55 -10.46
C ALA A 28 -3.78 14.47 -10.67
N THR A 29 -4.21 13.76 -11.70
CA THR A 29 -5.64 13.59 -11.99
C THR A 29 -6.36 12.81 -10.89
N LEU A 30 -7.68 13.03 -10.71
CA LEU A 30 -8.49 12.30 -9.74
C LEU A 30 -8.36 10.77 -9.89
N LYS A 31 -8.29 10.27 -11.12
CA LYS A 31 -8.12 8.84 -11.40
C LYS A 31 -6.78 8.30 -10.87
N GLU A 32 -5.70 9.04 -11.03
CA GLU A 32 -4.38 8.69 -10.54
C GLU A 32 -4.32 8.73 -9.00
N LYS A 33 -4.84 9.79 -8.39
CA LYS A 33 -4.99 9.92 -6.93
C LYS A 33 -5.81 8.76 -6.36
N ALA A 34 -6.95 8.45 -6.98
CA ALA A 34 -7.82 7.35 -6.57
C ALA A 34 -7.16 5.99 -6.72
N SER A 35 -6.25 5.81 -7.70
CA SER A 35 -5.48 4.57 -7.86
C SER A 35 -4.53 4.33 -6.70
N LEU A 36 -3.86 5.38 -6.19
CA LEU A 36 -3.01 5.29 -5.00
C LEU A 36 -3.82 4.90 -3.76
N VAL A 37 -4.93 5.61 -3.51
CA VAL A 37 -5.82 5.33 -2.37
C VAL A 37 -6.34 3.90 -2.42
N GLY A 38 -6.80 3.46 -3.59
CA GLY A 38 -7.33 2.10 -3.78
C GLY A 38 -6.26 1.03 -3.64
N ARG A 39 -5.09 1.19 -4.29
CA ARG A 39 -3.98 0.25 -4.17
C ARG A 39 -3.53 0.08 -2.73
N PHE A 40 -3.36 1.19 -2.02
CA PHE A 40 -2.99 1.16 -0.61
C PHE A 40 -4.02 0.40 0.24
N GLY A 41 -5.32 0.69 0.05
CA GLY A 41 -6.40 -0.01 0.74
C GLY A 41 -6.40 -1.51 0.48
N ILE A 42 -6.20 -1.94 -0.79
CA ILE A 42 -6.08 -3.34 -1.19
C ILE A 42 -4.90 -4.01 -0.47
N MET A 43 -3.74 -3.35 -0.43
CA MET A 43 -2.55 -3.88 0.23
C MET A 43 -2.78 -4.04 1.74
N MET A 44 -3.38 -3.04 2.41
CA MET A 44 -3.75 -3.11 3.82
C MET A 44 -4.72 -4.26 4.10
N LEU A 45 -5.76 -4.44 3.27
CA LEU A 45 -6.70 -5.53 3.42
C LEU A 45 -6.03 -6.90 3.17
N SER A 46 -5.12 -6.98 2.22
CA SER A 46 -4.41 -8.23 1.86
C SER A 46 -3.50 -8.75 2.98
N VAL A 47 -2.99 -7.87 3.83
CA VAL A 47 -2.14 -8.24 4.99
C VAL A 47 -2.94 -8.54 6.25
N GLY A 48 -4.27 -8.64 6.15
CA GLY A 48 -5.15 -9.08 7.24
C GLY A 48 -5.52 -7.99 8.24
N THR A 49 -5.45 -6.74 7.84
CA THR A 49 -5.87 -5.61 8.68
C THR A 49 -7.40 -5.50 8.75
N GLY A 50 -7.93 -5.08 9.90
CA GLY A 50 -9.38 -4.89 10.08
C GLY A 50 -9.92 -3.74 9.21
N ALA A 51 -11.17 -3.89 8.72
CA ALA A 51 -11.81 -2.97 7.78
C ALA A 51 -11.81 -1.50 8.23
N TRP A 52 -11.99 -1.24 9.53
CA TRP A 52 -11.96 0.13 10.08
C TRP A 52 -10.59 0.79 9.91
N ARG A 53 -9.51 0.02 10.10
CA ARG A 53 -8.13 0.53 9.92
C ARG A 53 -7.85 0.80 8.44
N VAL A 54 -8.26 -0.09 7.54
CA VAL A 54 -8.16 0.12 6.09
C VAL A 54 -8.85 1.42 5.70
N ARG A 55 -10.10 1.62 6.13
CA ARG A 55 -10.87 2.84 5.83
C ARG A 55 -10.18 4.11 6.36
N ASN A 56 -9.71 4.09 7.60
CA ASN A 56 -9.02 5.23 8.18
C ASN A 56 -7.73 5.56 7.45
N SER A 57 -6.97 4.55 7.04
CA SER A 57 -5.73 4.72 6.27
C SER A 57 -6.00 5.30 4.88
N MET A 58 -7.02 4.80 4.18
CA MET A 58 -7.44 5.36 2.88
C MET A 58 -7.86 6.83 3.02
N ASN A 59 -8.62 7.16 4.07
CA ASN A 59 -9.01 8.54 4.35
C ASN A 59 -7.83 9.44 4.70
N SER A 60 -6.78 8.91 5.33
CA SER A 60 -5.57 9.68 5.61
C SER A 60 -4.82 10.04 4.32
N ILE A 61 -4.60 9.05 3.45
CA ILE A 61 -3.94 9.27 2.16
C ILE A 61 -4.76 10.22 1.27
N SER A 62 -6.08 10.01 1.18
CA SER A 62 -6.93 10.86 0.33
C SER A 62 -6.90 12.33 0.76
N ARG A 63 -6.90 12.61 2.07
CA ARG A 63 -6.77 13.99 2.58
C ARG A 63 -5.44 14.62 2.19
N SER A 64 -4.34 13.86 2.24
CA SER A 64 -3.02 14.37 1.83
C SER A 64 -2.94 14.65 0.32
N LEU A 65 -3.80 14.01 -0.48
CA LEU A 65 -3.94 14.26 -1.92
C LEU A 65 -4.97 15.36 -2.25
N GLY A 66 -5.60 15.97 -1.23
CA GLY A 66 -6.62 17.00 -1.43
C GLY A 66 -7.97 16.49 -1.94
N ILE A 67 -8.25 15.18 -1.83
CA ILE A 67 -9.49 14.56 -2.28
C ILE A 67 -10.28 13.94 -1.13
N SER A 68 -11.58 13.75 -1.33
CA SER A 68 -12.45 13.00 -0.42
C SER A 68 -12.59 11.56 -0.88
N CYS A 69 -12.54 10.60 0.04
CA CYS A 69 -12.72 9.19 -0.28
C CYS A 69 -13.73 8.55 0.66
N SER A 70 -14.63 7.74 0.09
CA SER A 70 -15.50 6.82 0.83
C SER A 70 -15.19 5.39 0.40
N ALA A 71 -15.03 4.48 1.36
CA ALA A 71 -14.72 3.09 1.08
C ALA A 71 -15.68 2.14 1.80
N ASP A 72 -16.23 1.20 1.06
CA ASP A 72 -16.92 0.02 1.57
C ASP A 72 -15.98 -1.19 1.52
N ILE A 73 -15.79 -1.83 2.66
CA ILE A 73 -14.78 -2.88 2.84
C ILE A 73 -15.46 -4.13 3.33
N GLY A 74 -15.54 -5.12 2.43
CA GLY A 74 -15.95 -6.47 2.73
C GLY A 74 -14.79 -7.35 3.21
N LEU A 75 -15.05 -8.63 3.39
CA LEU A 75 -14.04 -9.59 3.85
C LEU A 75 -12.87 -9.74 2.85
N LEU A 76 -13.19 -9.82 1.57
CA LEU A 76 -12.23 -9.97 0.45
C LEU A 76 -12.57 -9.01 -0.69
N SER A 77 -13.25 -7.91 -0.42
CA SER A 77 -13.62 -6.93 -1.42
C SER A 77 -13.47 -5.51 -0.88
N ILE A 78 -13.23 -4.60 -1.78
CA ILE A 78 -13.16 -3.19 -1.48
C ILE A 78 -13.78 -2.42 -2.64
N THR A 79 -14.68 -1.51 -2.32
CA THR A 79 -15.22 -0.52 -3.26
C THR A 79 -14.89 0.84 -2.69
N TRP A 80 -14.29 1.70 -3.51
CA TRP A 80 -14.00 3.07 -3.07
C TRP A 80 -14.45 4.08 -4.11
N THR A 81 -14.89 5.21 -3.60
CA THR A 81 -15.30 6.38 -4.38
C THR A 81 -14.48 7.56 -3.92
N CYS A 82 -13.75 8.17 -4.84
CA CYS A 82 -13.03 9.41 -4.62
C CYS A 82 -13.74 10.56 -5.33
N VAL A 83 -13.74 11.74 -4.70
CA VAL A 83 -14.39 12.95 -5.19
C VAL A 83 -13.41 14.11 -5.10
N GLU A 84 -13.33 14.90 -6.17
CA GLU A 84 -12.55 16.14 -6.26
C GLU A 84 -13.38 17.17 -7.04
N GLY A 85 -13.87 18.21 -6.35
CA GLY A 85 -14.82 19.13 -6.95
C GLY A 85 -16.10 18.43 -7.41
N ASP A 86 -16.42 18.54 -8.69
CA ASP A 86 -17.58 17.90 -9.32
C ASP A 86 -17.28 16.52 -9.91
N ASP A 87 -16.00 16.12 -9.92
CA ASP A 87 -15.58 14.85 -10.49
C ASP A 87 -15.64 13.72 -9.45
N THR A 88 -16.06 12.55 -9.93
CA THR A 88 -16.18 11.34 -9.10
C THR A 88 -15.57 10.13 -9.81
N TYR A 89 -14.75 9.38 -9.09
CA TYR A 89 -14.18 8.13 -9.56
C TYR A 89 -14.49 7.00 -8.60
N THR A 90 -15.14 5.94 -9.10
CA THR A 90 -15.47 4.75 -8.30
C THR A 90 -14.87 3.51 -8.91
N GLN A 91 -14.29 2.66 -8.06
CA GLN A 91 -13.78 1.35 -8.47
C GLN A 91 -14.06 0.31 -7.40
N SER A 92 -14.31 -0.93 -7.84
CA SER A 92 -14.49 -2.10 -6.99
C SER A 92 -13.42 -3.14 -7.28
N PHE A 93 -12.99 -3.82 -6.24
CA PHE A 93 -11.97 -4.84 -6.34
C PHE A 93 -12.26 -6.03 -5.42
N SER A 94 -11.94 -7.25 -5.89
CA SER A 94 -12.03 -8.47 -5.09
C SER A 94 -10.66 -9.11 -4.93
N LEU A 95 -10.27 -9.42 -3.69
CA LEU A 95 -9.04 -10.12 -3.37
C LEU A 95 -9.28 -11.63 -3.39
N PRO A 96 -8.37 -12.43 -3.94
CA PRO A 96 -8.49 -13.89 -3.92
C PRO A 96 -8.30 -14.48 -2.52
N THR A 97 -7.46 -13.82 -1.70
CA THR A 97 -7.16 -14.24 -0.32
C THR A 97 -6.65 -13.05 0.47
N SER A 98 -6.82 -13.12 1.79
CA SER A 98 -6.15 -12.24 2.75
C SER A 98 -5.40 -13.11 3.76
N GLY A 99 -4.33 -12.59 4.34
CA GLY A 99 -3.56 -13.33 5.33
C GLY A 99 -2.70 -12.40 6.17
N VAL A 100 -2.54 -12.70 7.45
CA VAL A 100 -1.77 -11.85 8.37
C VAL A 100 -0.30 -11.81 7.98
N ASN A 101 0.19 -10.60 7.72
CA ASN A 101 1.61 -10.31 7.46
C ASN A 101 1.99 -9.01 8.18
N THR A 102 2.51 -9.16 9.39
CA THR A 102 2.85 -8.03 10.27
C THR A 102 4.01 -7.19 9.76
N ASP A 103 4.96 -7.80 9.04
CA ASP A 103 6.11 -7.07 8.48
C ASP A 103 5.65 -6.11 7.39
N LYS A 104 4.84 -6.61 6.44
CA LYS A 104 4.26 -5.76 5.41
C LYS A 104 3.29 -4.73 5.98
N LEU A 105 2.56 -5.07 7.03
CA LEU A 105 1.69 -4.11 7.72
C LEU A 105 2.50 -2.96 8.30
N ASN A 106 3.61 -3.24 8.96
CA ASN A 106 4.49 -2.21 9.52
C ASN A 106 5.05 -1.28 8.41
N GLU A 107 5.49 -1.84 7.28
CA GLU A 107 5.97 -1.04 6.14
C GLU A 107 4.86 -0.13 5.57
N LEU A 108 3.64 -0.65 5.46
CA LEU A 108 2.49 0.15 5.02
C LEU A 108 2.12 1.25 6.02
N GLU A 109 2.25 1.01 7.32
CA GLU A 109 2.03 2.03 8.35
C GLU A 109 3.11 3.13 8.31
N LEU A 110 4.37 2.78 8.06
CA LEU A 110 5.45 3.74 7.86
C LEU A 110 5.21 4.56 6.58
N PHE A 111 4.88 3.90 5.47
CA PHE A 111 4.51 4.57 4.22
C PHE A 111 3.40 5.59 4.43
N MET A 112 2.32 5.20 5.13
CA MET A 112 1.19 6.10 5.41
C MET A 112 1.61 7.29 6.29
N LYS A 113 2.51 7.07 7.26
CA LYS A 113 3.00 8.13 8.16
C LYS A 113 3.81 9.19 7.40
N ASP A 114 4.64 8.75 6.45
CA ASP A 114 5.53 9.64 5.70
C ASP A 114 4.81 10.28 4.49
N PHE A 115 3.70 9.69 4.03
CA PHE A 115 2.95 10.11 2.86
C PHE A 115 2.60 11.61 2.83
N PRO A 116 2.08 12.23 3.92
CA PRO A 116 1.70 13.65 3.88
C PRO A 116 2.86 14.59 3.54
N SER A 117 4.06 14.27 4.02
CA SER A 117 5.26 15.09 3.76
C SER A 117 5.83 14.91 2.35
N LEU A 118 5.52 13.79 1.71
CA LEU A 118 6.01 13.43 0.39
C LEU A 118 5.02 13.75 -0.73
N ALA A 119 3.74 13.93 -0.42
CA ALA A 119 2.68 14.11 -1.42
C ALA A 119 2.87 15.35 -2.31
N GLU A 120 3.51 16.40 -1.78
CA GLU A 120 3.83 17.65 -2.50
C GLU A 120 5.10 17.54 -3.35
N VAL A 121 5.87 16.46 -3.22
CA VAL A 121 7.18 16.30 -3.88
C VAL A 121 7.19 15.09 -4.81
N PHE A 122 6.58 13.98 -4.38
CA PHE A 122 6.59 12.72 -5.12
C PHE A 122 5.46 12.66 -6.14
N SER A 123 5.78 12.12 -7.31
CA SER A 123 4.78 11.80 -8.33
C SER A 123 3.96 10.55 -7.92
N VAL A 124 2.83 10.36 -8.60
CA VAL A 124 2.01 9.15 -8.44
C VAL A 124 2.80 7.89 -8.78
N ASN A 125 3.66 7.95 -9.81
CA ASN A 125 4.50 6.83 -10.21
C ASN A 125 5.50 6.44 -9.11
N GLN A 126 6.18 7.40 -8.51
CA GLN A 126 7.14 7.17 -7.41
C GLN A 126 6.46 6.50 -6.21
N PHE A 127 5.24 6.90 -5.87
CA PHE A 127 4.47 6.22 -4.83
C PHE A 127 4.08 4.79 -5.22
N HIS A 128 3.71 4.55 -6.48
CA HIS A 128 3.43 3.19 -6.95
C HIS A 128 4.69 2.31 -6.93
N GLU A 129 5.86 2.85 -7.26
CA GLU A 129 7.14 2.15 -7.13
C GLU A 129 7.47 1.81 -5.67
N ALA A 130 7.24 2.74 -4.73
CA ALA A 130 7.40 2.46 -3.30
C ALA A 130 6.46 1.35 -2.82
N LEU A 131 5.20 1.35 -3.27
CA LEU A 131 4.25 0.27 -2.98
C LEU A 131 4.66 -1.07 -3.63
N ASP A 132 5.30 -1.04 -4.82
CA ASP A 132 5.88 -2.24 -5.44
C ASP A 132 7.00 -2.83 -4.58
N GLN A 133 7.87 -2.00 -4.04
CA GLN A 133 8.95 -2.45 -3.15
C GLN A 133 8.37 -3.14 -1.90
N ILE A 134 7.35 -2.56 -1.26
CA ILE A 134 6.67 -3.17 -0.11
C ILE A 134 5.99 -4.48 -0.53
N GLN A 135 5.32 -4.51 -1.67
CA GLN A 135 4.61 -5.68 -2.17
C GLN A 135 5.55 -6.85 -2.47
N ASN A 136 6.72 -6.57 -3.05
CA ASN A 136 7.69 -7.56 -3.49
C ASN A 136 8.70 -7.95 -2.39
N LYS A 137 8.69 -7.26 -1.25
CA LYS A 137 9.57 -7.59 -0.13
C LYS A 137 9.38 -9.05 0.27
N PRO A 138 10.45 -9.86 0.32
CA PRO A 138 10.36 -11.24 0.75
C PRO A 138 9.87 -11.32 2.20
N ALA A 139 9.07 -12.36 2.52
CA ALA A 139 8.65 -12.59 3.89
C ALA A 139 9.89 -12.90 4.75
N ASN A 140 10.05 -12.19 5.87
CA ASN A 140 11.16 -12.42 6.81
C ASN A 140 11.10 -13.81 7.48
N TYR A 141 9.95 -14.50 7.39
CA TYR A 141 9.75 -15.84 7.92
C TYR A 141 9.67 -16.85 6.78
N THR A 142 10.73 -17.62 6.60
CA THR A 142 10.66 -18.86 5.81
C THR A 142 9.83 -19.90 6.58
N ALA A 143 9.23 -20.87 5.88
CA ALA A 143 8.45 -21.95 6.52
C ALA A 143 9.27 -22.68 7.61
N VAL A 144 10.60 -22.69 7.49
CA VAL A 144 11.53 -23.28 8.45
C VAL A 144 11.60 -22.47 9.74
N SER A 145 11.51 -21.14 9.69
CA SER A 145 11.56 -20.31 10.91
C SER A 145 10.30 -20.39 11.77
N ARG A 146 9.19 -20.90 11.21
CA ARG A 146 7.96 -21.13 11.97
C ARG A 146 8.01 -22.38 12.83
N VAL A 147 8.94 -23.29 12.58
CA VAL A 147 9.09 -24.58 13.29
C VAL A 147 10.26 -24.52 14.30
N LEU A 148 11.16 -23.56 14.18
CA LEU A 148 12.29 -23.40 15.09
C LEU A 148 11.93 -22.53 16.31
N PRO A 149 12.26 -22.98 17.53
CA PRO A 149 12.01 -22.18 18.73
C PRO A 149 12.79 -20.86 18.69
N PRO A 150 12.24 -19.80 19.33
CA PRO A 150 12.81 -18.43 19.27
C PRO A 150 14.28 -18.30 19.70
N GLN A 151 14.78 -19.25 20.48
CA GLN A 151 16.13 -19.26 20.99
C GLN A 151 17.21 -19.45 19.88
N LEU A 152 16.86 -20.07 18.75
CA LEU A 152 17.77 -20.25 17.61
C LEU A 152 17.75 -19.09 16.60
N LEU A 153 16.81 -18.15 16.74
CA LEU A 153 16.71 -16.95 15.89
C LEU A 153 17.58 -15.78 16.38
N ALA A 154 17.96 -15.79 17.66
CA ALA A 154 18.76 -14.71 18.26
C ALA A 154 20.19 -14.60 17.68
N GLU A 155 20.72 -15.69 17.10
CA GLU A 155 22.09 -15.71 16.56
C GLU A 155 22.21 -15.20 15.10
N ARG A 156 21.09 -14.87 14.44
CA ARG A 156 21.08 -14.45 13.03
C ARG A 156 20.57 -13.04 12.76
N LEU A 157 20.35 -12.22 13.78
CA LEU A 157 20.08 -10.81 13.58
C LEU A 157 21.41 -10.08 13.38
N PRO A 158 21.69 -9.52 12.19
CA PRO A 158 22.80 -8.58 12.08
C PRO A 158 22.46 -7.39 12.98
N PHE A 159 23.36 -7.09 13.89
CA PHE A 159 23.38 -5.91 14.73
C PHE A 159 23.24 -4.67 13.82
N PHE A 160 22.08 -4.06 13.78
CA PHE A 160 21.95 -2.71 13.28
C PHE A 160 22.53 -1.79 14.35
N SER A 161 23.78 -1.42 14.14
CA SER A 161 24.48 -0.44 14.97
C SER A 161 23.78 0.91 14.82
N ALA A 162 23.35 1.47 15.94
CA ALA A 162 22.75 2.81 16.06
C ALA A 162 23.72 3.96 15.66
N ALA A 163 24.83 3.67 14.98
CA ALA A 163 25.89 4.61 14.64
C ALA A 163 25.78 5.21 13.22
N GLU A 164 24.79 4.83 12.40
CA GLU A 164 24.63 5.39 11.03
C GLU A 164 23.52 6.44 10.88
N LEU A 165 22.92 6.88 11.96
CA LEU A 165 21.83 7.90 11.92
C LEU A 165 22.34 9.33 12.25
N LEU A 166 23.66 9.56 12.26
CA LEU A 166 24.28 10.88 12.50
C LEU A 166 25.40 11.15 11.49
N ARG A 167 25.06 11.16 10.19
CA ARG A 167 25.86 11.88 9.18
C ARG A 167 24.99 12.42 8.08
#